data_94ad4178bd2728d38d010b06ffd4871c
#
_entry.id   94ad4178bd2728d38d010b06ffd4871c
#
_cell.length_a   1.000
_cell.length_b   1.000
_cell.length_c   1.000
_cell.angle_alpha   90.00
_cell.angle_beta   90.00
_cell.angle_gamma   90.00
#
_symmetry.space_group_name_H-M   'P 1'
#
loop_
_entity.id
_entity.type
_entity.pdbx_description
1 polymer ?
#
loop_
_entity_poly.entity_id
_entity_poly.type
_entity_poly.pdbx_seq_one_letter_code
_entity_poly.pdbx_strand_id
1 'polypeptide(L)'
;MNTLTSESATKRAGLKEISTINPIRVLHADALTGLKSVASSSIQVCLTSPPFYLLRRYGTLTTWPDGWEGELGHEPHPNDFVRHLLQVFDEVWRTLRGDGCLWVNLADTFNNKQGKKGTTNAPDGASGCAKLEEDSH
;
A
#
# COMPACT_ATOMS: atom_id res chain seq x y z
N MET A 1 28.64 27.35 -9.63
CA MET A 1 27.53 26.47 -10.10
C MET A 1 27.23 25.52 -8.98
N ASN A 2 26.10 25.70 -8.29
CA ASN A 2 25.80 25.06 -7.00
C ASN A 2 25.09 23.75 -7.17
N THR A 3 25.70 22.65 -6.73
CA THR A 3 25.14 21.30 -6.64
C THR A 3 24.66 20.97 -5.21
N LEU A 4 23.96 21.90 -4.54
CA LEU A 4 23.60 21.75 -3.11
C LEU A 4 22.08 21.72 -2.84
N THR A 5 21.25 21.05 -3.65
CA THR A 5 19.81 21.10 -3.40
C THR A 5 19.10 19.74 -3.23
N SER A 6 19.77 18.61 -3.42
CA SER A 6 19.11 17.28 -3.28
C SER A 6 19.18 16.66 -1.87
N GLU A 7 20.24 16.95 -1.10
CA GLU A 7 20.42 16.35 0.24
C GLU A 7 19.50 16.91 1.33
N SER A 8 19.09 18.17 1.22
CA SER A 8 18.32 18.83 2.29
C SER A 8 16.84 18.44 2.33
N ALA A 9 16.27 18.03 1.21
CA ALA A 9 14.85 17.61 1.13
C ALA A 9 14.63 16.20 1.67
N THR A 10 15.59 15.30 1.47
CA THR A 10 15.50 13.88 1.87
C THR A 10 15.52 13.70 3.40
N LYS A 11 16.21 14.62 4.11
CA LYS A 11 16.38 14.53 5.57
C LYS A 11 15.11 14.86 6.38
N ARG A 12 14.11 15.51 5.75
CA ARG A 12 12.87 15.95 6.42
C ARG A 12 11.77 14.91 6.48
N ALA A 13 11.83 13.84 5.71
CA ALA A 13 10.73 12.87 5.56
C ALA A 13 11.03 11.48 6.16
N GLY A 14 12.15 11.28 6.84
CA GLY A 14 12.54 9.94 7.34
C GLY A 14 12.87 8.94 6.22
N LEU A 15 13.05 9.41 4.99
CA LEU A 15 13.38 8.59 3.83
C LEU A 15 14.87 8.32 3.76
N LYS A 16 15.23 7.07 3.53
CA LYS A 16 16.59 6.67 3.20
C LYS A 16 16.68 6.34 1.72
N GLU A 17 17.41 7.16 0.97
CA GLU A 17 17.82 6.79 -0.39
C GLU A 17 18.94 5.76 -0.30
N ILE A 18 18.71 4.55 -0.83
CA ILE A 18 19.66 3.43 -0.72
C ILE A 18 20.64 3.43 -1.89
N SER A 19 20.19 3.84 -3.07
CA SER A 19 21.03 3.83 -4.26
C SER A 19 20.50 4.79 -5.32
N THR A 20 21.41 5.52 -5.95
CA THR A 20 21.15 6.23 -7.20
C THR A 20 22.05 5.63 -8.26
N ILE A 21 21.54 4.65 -8.99
CA ILE A 21 22.16 4.17 -10.22
C ILE A 21 21.45 4.91 -11.34
N ASN A 22 22.12 5.89 -11.95
CA ASN A 22 21.50 6.66 -13.04
C ASN A 22 21.05 5.71 -14.17
N PRO A 23 19.75 5.65 -14.54
CA PRO A 23 18.66 6.55 -14.14
C PRO A 23 17.76 6.04 -12.99
N ILE A 24 18.16 5.04 -12.20
CA ILE A 24 17.32 4.37 -11.20
C ILE A 24 17.51 5.02 -9.83
N ARG A 25 16.39 5.34 -9.17
CA ARG A 25 16.34 5.81 -7.78
C ARG A 25 15.56 4.81 -6.93
N VAL A 26 16.15 4.35 -5.82
CA VAL A 26 15.52 3.42 -4.89
C VAL A 26 15.24 4.15 -3.56
N LEU A 27 13.98 4.12 -3.11
CA LEU A 27 13.55 4.69 -1.84
C LEU A 27 13.20 3.55 -0.87
N HIS A 28 13.79 3.57 0.32
CA HIS A 28 13.42 2.66 1.41
C HIS A 28 12.49 3.38 2.38
N ALA A 29 11.19 3.16 2.22
CA ALA A 29 10.13 3.76 3.02
C ALA A 29 8.84 2.95 2.88
N ASP A 30 7.86 3.22 3.75
CA ASP A 30 6.48 2.82 3.47
C ASP A 30 5.96 3.57 2.23
N ALA A 31 4.90 3.05 1.61
CA ALA A 31 4.40 3.58 0.35
C ALA A 31 3.92 5.03 0.47
N LEU A 32 3.20 5.39 1.55
CA LEU A 32 2.68 6.74 1.74
C LEU A 32 3.81 7.76 1.93
N THR A 33 4.79 7.43 2.79
CA THR A 33 5.95 8.29 3.03
C THR A 33 6.80 8.43 1.78
N GLY A 34 7.02 7.32 1.06
CA GLY A 34 7.77 7.31 -0.20
C GLY A 34 7.11 8.17 -1.26
N LEU A 35 5.83 8.00 -1.50
CA LEU A 35 5.08 8.75 -2.51
C LEU A 35 5.03 10.25 -2.21
N LYS A 36 4.91 10.67 -0.94
CA LYS A 36 4.94 12.08 -0.55
C LYS A 36 6.25 12.80 -0.93
N SER A 37 7.35 12.05 -1.11
CA SER A 37 8.63 12.61 -1.59
C SER A 37 8.69 12.77 -3.11
N VAL A 38 7.74 12.19 -3.84
CA VAL A 38 7.66 12.28 -5.30
C VAL A 38 6.87 13.53 -5.68
N ALA A 39 7.38 14.30 -6.64
CA ALA A 39 6.71 15.50 -7.12
C ALA A 39 5.37 15.17 -7.78
N SER A 40 4.38 16.06 -7.62
CA SER A 40 3.09 15.95 -8.31
C SER A 40 3.29 16.00 -9.83
N SER A 41 2.45 15.26 -10.56
CA SER A 41 2.42 15.26 -12.05
C SER A 41 3.79 14.99 -12.69
N SER A 42 4.61 14.13 -12.07
CA SER A 42 5.98 13.85 -12.53
C SER A 42 6.16 12.45 -13.11
N ILE A 43 5.21 11.53 -12.85
CA ILE A 43 5.29 10.12 -13.20
C ILE A 43 4.39 9.83 -14.40
N GLN A 44 4.92 9.13 -15.39
CA GLN A 44 4.15 8.70 -16.56
C GLN A 44 3.45 7.36 -16.35
N VAL A 45 4.10 6.42 -15.64
CA VAL A 45 3.56 5.08 -15.41
C VAL A 45 3.84 4.66 -13.99
N CYS A 46 2.83 4.19 -13.30
CA CYS A 46 2.95 3.44 -12.05
C CYS A 46 2.55 1.99 -12.31
N LEU A 47 3.44 1.06 -11.97
CA LEU A 47 3.17 -0.36 -12.01
C LEU A 47 3.32 -0.91 -10.61
N THR A 48 2.26 -1.53 -10.07
CA THR A 48 2.27 -2.02 -8.69
C THR A 48 1.47 -3.30 -8.50
N SER A 49 1.86 -4.07 -7.51
CA SER A 49 1.13 -5.19 -6.96
C SER A 49 1.09 -4.99 -5.45
N PRO A 50 0.07 -4.29 -4.93
CA PRO A 50 -0.04 -4.08 -3.49
C PRO A 50 -0.26 -5.40 -2.76
N PRO A 51 -0.02 -5.47 -1.45
CA PRO A 51 -0.36 -6.64 -0.65
C PRO A 51 -1.81 -7.04 -0.86
N PHE A 52 -2.06 -8.34 -1.06
CA PHE A 52 -3.42 -8.88 -1.12
C PHE A 52 -3.94 -9.10 0.29
N TYR A 53 -5.24 -8.92 0.49
CA TYR A 53 -5.86 -9.02 1.79
C TYR A 53 -5.65 -10.42 2.41
N LEU A 54 -5.08 -10.48 3.60
CA LEU A 54 -4.79 -11.68 4.40
C LEU A 54 -3.90 -12.74 3.72
N LEU A 55 -3.15 -12.39 2.67
CA LEU A 55 -2.34 -13.37 1.94
C LEU A 55 -0.94 -13.55 2.53
N ARG A 56 -0.22 -12.47 2.84
CA ARG A 56 1.18 -12.53 3.30
C ARG A 56 1.46 -11.49 4.38
N ARG A 57 2.29 -11.86 5.35
CA ARG A 57 2.88 -10.94 6.33
C ARG A 57 4.30 -10.60 5.93
N TYR A 58 4.62 -9.32 5.95
CA TYR A 58 5.95 -8.78 5.60
C TYR A 58 6.76 -8.38 6.85
N GLY A 59 6.12 -8.32 8.02
CA GLY A 59 6.76 -7.96 9.29
C GLY A 59 7.05 -6.46 9.42
N THR A 60 6.38 -5.62 8.65
CA THR A 60 6.52 -4.17 8.70
C THR A 60 5.29 -3.55 9.35
N LEU A 61 5.50 -2.55 10.22
CA LEU A 61 4.41 -1.79 10.82
C LEU A 61 4.41 -0.38 10.23
N THR A 62 3.24 0.07 9.82
CA THR A 62 2.97 1.44 9.37
C THR A 62 1.91 2.04 10.27
N THR A 63 2.12 3.28 10.72
CA THR A 63 1.09 4.06 11.39
C THR A 63 0.28 4.80 10.33
N TRP A 64 -0.98 4.45 10.21
CA TRP A 64 -1.89 5.02 9.22
C TRP A 64 -2.51 6.32 9.72
N PRO A 65 -3.01 7.19 8.82
CA PRO A 65 -3.57 8.49 9.21
C PRO A 65 -4.75 8.43 10.18
N ASP A 66 -5.46 7.32 10.23
CA ASP A 66 -6.56 7.07 11.18
C ASP A 66 -6.08 6.56 12.55
N GLY A 67 -4.77 6.43 12.76
CA GLY A 67 -4.15 5.97 13.99
C GLY A 67 -4.02 4.46 14.10
N TRP A 68 -4.49 3.68 13.11
CA TRP A 68 -4.23 2.25 13.10
C TRP A 68 -2.75 1.96 12.81
N GLU A 69 -2.20 0.96 13.53
CA GLU A 69 -0.82 0.48 13.33
C GLU A 69 -0.85 -0.94 12.81
N GLY A 70 -0.29 -1.16 11.62
CA GLY A 70 -0.28 -2.48 11.03
C GLY A 70 0.21 -2.50 9.60
N GLU A 71 0.21 -3.70 9.02
CA GLU A 71 0.56 -3.93 7.62
C GLU A 71 -0.68 -3.79 6.73
N LEU A 72 -0.52 -3.13 5.59
CA LEU A 72 -1.53 -3.14 4.52
C LEU A 72 -1.84 -4.60 4.12
N GLY A 73 -3.13 -4.94 4.12
CA GLY A 73 -3.61 -6.29 3.86
C GLY A 73 -3.82 -7.13 5.12
N HIS A 74 -3.59 -6.58 6.32
CA HIS A 74 -3.87 -7.24 7.60
C HIS A 74 -4.79 -6.44 8.52
N GLU A 75 -5.56 -5.54 7.93
CA GLU A 75 -6.61 -4.80 8.62
C GLU A 75 -7.65 -5.75 9.23
N PRO A 76 -8.28 -5.39 10.36
CA PRO A 76 -9.32 -6.19 10.99
C PRO A 76 -10.53 -6.44 10.05
N HIS A 77 -10.83 -5.49 9.17
CA HIS A 77 -11.95 -5.56 8.25
C HIS A 77 -11.54 -5.27 6.80
N PRO A 78 -12.14 -5.95 5.81
CA PRO A 78 -11.84 -5.70 4.38
C PRO A 78 -12.06 -4.25 3.97
N ASN A 79 -13.06 -3.57 4.54
CA ASN A 79 -13.35 -2.17 4.24
C ASN A 79 -12.21 -1.23 4.68
N ASP A 80 -11.53 -1.55 5.78
CA ASP A 80 -10.37 -0.80 6.26
C ASP A 80 -9.18 -0.99 5.32
N PHE A 81 -8.97 -2.22 4.84
CA PHE A 81 -7.99 -2.52 3.81
C PHE A 81 -8.22 -1.68 2.54
N VAL A 82 -9.46 -1.65 2.04
CA VAL A 82 -9.80 -0.83 0.87
C VAL A 82 -9.55 0.64 1.14
N ARG A 83 -9.92 1.15 2.32
CA ARG A 83 -9.71 2.55 2.69
C ARG A 83 -8.22 2.91 2.73
N HIS A 84 -7.37 2.08 3.32
CA HIS A 84 -5.92 2.31 3.36
C HIS A 84 -5.29 2.20 1.97
N LEU A 85 -5.72 1.23 1.18
CA LEU A 85 -5.25 1.08 -0.20
C LEU A 85 -5.60 2.30 -1.05
N LEU A 86 -6.80 2.87 -0.88
CA LEU A 86 -7.20 4.10 -1.56
C LEU A 86 -6.32 5.29 -1.16
N GLN A 87 -5.91 5.43 0.10
CA GLN A 87 -4.97 6.48 0.51
C GLN A 87 -3.64 6.38 -0.23
N VAL A 88 -3.14 5.16 -0.45
CA VAL A 88 -1.93 4.95 -1.28
C VAL A 88 -2.19 5.35 -2.73
N PHE A 89 -3.32 4.98 -3.29
CA PHE A 89 -3.66 5.30 -4.68
C PHE A 89 -3.94 6.79 -4.90
N ASP A 90 -4.46 7.51 -3.91
CA ASP A 90 -4.60 8.98 -3.96
C ASP A 90 -3.23 9.65 -4.12
N GLU A 91 -2.22 9.18 -3.38
CA GLU A 91 -0.85 9.67 -3.54
C GLU A 91 -0.24 9.25 -4.90
N VAL A 92 -0.52 8.05 -5.39
CA VAL A 92 -0.12 7.64 -6.74
C VAL A 92 -0.77 8.57 -7.78
N TRP A 93 -2.08 8.82 -7.64
CA TRP A 93 -2.81 9.72 -8.54
C TRP A 93 -2.21 11.12 -8.56
N ARG A 94 -1.87 11.67 -7.40
CA ARG A 94 -1.20 12.97 -7.28
C ARG A 94 0.12 13.02 -8.05
N THR A 95 0.89 11.92 -8.04
CA THR A 95 2.20 11.86 -8.71
C THR A 95 2.10 11.64 -10.20
N LEU A 96 1.02 11.02 -10.69
CA LEU A 96 0.81 10.77 -12.10
C LEU A 96 0.59 12.05 -12.88
N ARG A 97 1.14 12.11 -14.08
CA ARG A 97 0.86 13.16 -15.08
C ARG A 97 -0.57 13.00 -15.59
N GLY A 98 -1.12 14.05 -16.18
CA GLY A 98 -2.45 14.00 -16.79
C GLY A 98 -2.60 12.99 -17.95
N ASP A 99 -1.48 12.61 -18.56
CA ASP A 99 -1.35 11.56 -19.59
C ASP A 99 -0.78 10.24 -19.04
N GLY A 100 -0.62 10.15 -17.71
CA GLY A 100 -0.03 8.99 -17.04
C GLY A 100 -1.02 7.85 -16.84
N CYS A 101 -0.50 6.64 -16.61
CA CYS A 101 -1.33 5.46 -16.34
C CYS A 101 -0.87 4.68 -15.10
N LEU A 102 -1.84 4.04 -14.45
CA LEU A 102 -1.65 3.14 -13.32
C LEU A 102 -2.00 1.72 -13.74
N TRP A 103 -1.05 0.80 -13.56
CA TRP A 103 -1.26 -0.64 -13.72
C TRP A 103 -1.23 -1.31 -12.36
N VAL A 104 -2.33 -1.95 -11.99
CA VAL A 104 -2.46 -2.64 -10.70
C VAL A 104 -2.69 -4.11 -10.93
N ASN A 105 -1.83 -4.95 -10.33
CA ASN A 105 -2.10 -6.37 -10.19
C ASN A 105 -2.68 -6.61 -8.79
N LEU A 106 -3.96 -6.91 -8.73
CA LEU A 106 -4.70 -7.16 -7.49
C LEU A 106 -5.53 -8.43 -7.66
N ALA A 107 -5.59 -9.25 -6.62
CA ALA A 107 -6.42 -10.43 -6.59
C ALA A 107 -7.24 -10.48 -5.29
N ASP A 108 -8.36 -11.17 -5.37
CA ASP A 108 -9.19 -11.47 -4.22
C ASP A 108 -8.64 -12.68 -3.43
N THR A 109 -9.08 -12.84 -2.20
CA THR A 109 -8.78 -14.01 -1.38
C THR A 109 -9.74 -15.13 -1.70
N PHE A 110 -9.23 -16.37 -1.80
CA PHE A 110 -10.07 -17.54 -1.98
C PHE A 110 -10.81 -17.87 -0.70
N ASN A 111 -12.14 -17.87 -0.74
CA ASN A 111 -12.97 -18.40 0.35
C ASN A 111 -12.98 -19.93 0.26
N ASN A 112 -12.00 -20.59 0.89
CA ASN A 112 -11.92 -22.05 0.93
C ASN A 112 -12.92 -22.60 1.95
N LYS A 113 -14.19 -22.72 1.57
CA LYS A 113 -15.23 -23.41 2.36
C LYS A 113 -15.06 -24.95 2.39
N GLN A 114 -14.05 -25.50 1.73
CA GLN A 114 -13.76 -26.94 1.79
C GLN A 114 -12.54 -27.18 2.67
N GLY A 115 -12.83 -27.75 3.85
CA GLY A 115 -11.87 -28.11 4.87
C GLY A 115 -10.72 -28.98 4.39
N LYS A 116 -9.64 -28.35 4.02
CA LYS A 116 -8.29 -28.90 4.13
C LYS A 116 -7.44 -27.85 4.83
N LYS A 117 -6.86 -28.26 5.96
CA LYS A 117 -5.85 -27.51 6.71
C LYS A 117 -4.73 -27.06 5.77
N GLY A 118 -4.92 -25.93 5.10
CA GLY A 118 -3.81 -25.15 4.62
C GLY A 118 -3.32 -24.34 5.82
N THR A 119 -2.04 -24.35 6.09
CA THR A 119 -1.38 -23.54 7.10
C THR A 119 -1.57 -22.06 6.78
N THR A 120 -2.74 -21.54 7.12
CA THR A 120 -2.97 -20.10 7.19
C THR A 120 -2.55 -19.67 8.59
N ASN A 121 -1.46 -18.91 8.72
CA ASN A 121 -1.13 -18.19 9.94
C ASN A 121 -2.13 -17.04 10.16
N ALA A 122 -3.42 -17.30 10.07
CA ALA A 122 -4.44 -16.37 10.51
C ALA A 122 -4.55 -16.50 12.03
N PRO A 123 -4.58 -15.41 12.82
CA PRO A 123 -4.87 -15.49 14.22
C PRO A 123 -6.28 -16.09 14.40
N ASP A 124 -6.40 -17.06 15.31
CA ASP A 124 -7.66 -17.66 15.71
C ASP A 124 -8.66 -16.55 16.11
N GLY A 125 -9.70 -16.37 15.31
CA GLY A 125 -10.74 -15.40 15.65
C GLY A 125 -11.44 -14.67 14.50
N ALA A 126 -10.97 -14.75 13.26
CA ALA A 126 -11.63 -14.08 12.15
C ALA A 126 -12.58 -15.01 11.36
N SER A 127 -13.49 -15.70 12.04
CA SER A 127 -14.65 -16.34 11.40
C SER A 127 -15.88 -15.45 11.58
N GLY A 128 -16.06 -14.50 10.68
CA GLY A 128 -17.19 -13.58 10.72
C GLY A 128 -17.37 -12.86 9.40
N CYS A 129 -17.70 -13.62 8.35
CA CYS A 129 -18.35 -13.00 7.19
C CYS A 129 -19.76 -12.63 7.63
N ALA A 130 -20.04 -11.35 7.86
CA ALA A 130 -21.38 -10.87 8.13
C ALA A 130 -22.27 -11.24 6.94
N LYS A 131 -23.34 -12.00 7.21
CA LYS A 131 -24.44 -12.19 6.26
C LYS A 131 -25.05 -10.81 6.01
N LEU A 132 -25.02 -10.38 4.77
CA LEU A 132 -25.91 -9.29 4.32
C LEU A 132 -27.33 -9.85 4.40
N GLU A 133 -28.11 -9.40 5.36
CA GLU A 133 -29.55 -9.64 5.37
C GLU A 133 -30.13 -8.78 4.25
N GLU A 134 -30.74 -9.43 3.28
CA GLU A 134 -31.61 -8.80 2.29
C GLU A 134 -32.87 -8.35 3.02
N ASP A 135 -32.97 -7.05 3.30
CA ASP A 135 -34.23 -6.43 3.68
C ASP A 135 -35.14 -6.35 2.45
N SER A 136 -36.08 -7.30 2.40
CA SER A 136 -37.25 -7.24 1.51
C SER A 136 -38.26 -6.25 2.09
N HIS A 137 -38.43 -5.13 1.41
CA HIS A 137 -39.72 -4.38 1.40
C HIS A 137 -39.91 -3.70 0.05
#